data_70ae6c784944f9acc58885f5042ffb8b
#
_entry.id   70ae6c784944f9acc58885f5042ffb8b
#
_cell.length_a   1.000
_cell.length_b   1.000
_cell.length_c   1.000
_cell.angle_alpha   90.00
_cell.angle_beta   90.00
_cell.angle_gamma   90.00
#
_symmetry.space_group_name_H-M   'P 1'
#
loop_
_entity.id
_entity.type
_entity.pdbx_description
1 polymer ?
#
loop_
_entity_poly.entity_id
_entity_poly.type
_entity_poly.pdbx_seq_one_letter_code
_entity_poly.pdbx_strand_id
1 'polypeptide(L)'
;MSDDSSAALRDTRRDWITEHRDLYLGSGGVKGHVMDITAVGGHSFTTHCLIKYKGRKSGKIFITPLIYGDVGGEVVIVASKGGADHHPAWYLNITGEKLAEFQIATQAFRATWREPKGAEREKVWNFMVDVFPSYANYQKATSRQIPLVMMKAVEPISVFQASDATGTRTY
;
A
#
# COMPACT_ATOMS: atom_id res chain seq x y z
N MET A 1 20.33 2.00 -25.31
CA MET A 1 20.97 2.28 -24.01
C MET A 1 20.02 2.77 -22.91
N SER A 2 18.86 3.30 -23.25
CA SER A 2 17.89 3.79 -22.22
C SER A 2 16.99 2.71 -21.62
N ASP A 3 16.91 1.53 -22.24
CA ASP A 3 15.97 0.47 -21.81
C ASP A 3 16.50 -0.41 -20.65
N ASP A 4 17.82 -0.53 -20.57
CA ASP A 4 18.46 -1.40 -19.58
C ASP A 4 18.46 -0.79 -18.16
N SER A 5 18.65 0.53 -18.06
CA SER A 5 18.66 1.24 -16.79
C SER A 5 17.28 1.29 -16.14
N SER A 6 16.21 1.42 -16.91
CA SER A 6 14.85 1.47 -16.39
C SER A 6 14.32 0.08 -16.00
N ALA A 7 14.80 -0.98 -16.66
CA ALA A 7 14.52 -2.36 -16.29
C ALA A 7 15.23 -2.73 -14.99
N ALA A 8 16.51 -2.37 -14.83
CA ALA A 8 17.28 -2.61 -13.62
C ALA A 8 16.69 -1.87 -12.40
N LEU A 9 16.26 -0.62 -12.58
CA LEU A 9 15.58 0.14 -11.51
C LEU A 9 14.25 -0.48 -11.09
N ARG A 10 13.48 -1.00 -12.06
CA ARG A 10 12.22 -1.70 -11.77
C ARG A 10 12.44 -3.01 -11.02
N ASP A 11 13.48 -3.75 -11.37
CA ASP A 11 13.82 -5.01 -10.71
C ASP A 11 14.31 -4.77 -9.28
N THR A 12 15.19 -3.78 -9.06
CA THR A 12 15.66 -3.39 -7.74
C THR A 12 14.48 -2.97 -6.83
N ARG A 13 13.51 -2.24 -7.37
CA ARG A 13 12.32 -1.83 -6.62
C ARG A 13 11.41 -3.02 -6.26
N ARG A 14 11.24 -3.98 -7.16
CA ARG A 14 10.50 -5.22 -6.90
C ARG A 14 11.15 -6.04 -5.80
N ASP A 15 12.45 -6.20 -5.85
CA ASP A 15 13.21 -6.94 -4.86
C ASP A 15 13.07 -6.31 -3.48
N TRP A 16 13.17 -4.99 -3.38
CA TRP A 16 13.00 -4.27 -2.13
C TRP A 16 11.58 -4.45 -1.54
N ILE A 17 10.55 -4.38 -2.36
CA ILE A 17 9.16 -4.59 -1.91
C ILE A 17 8.97 -6.02 -1.42
N THR A 18 9.52 -7.01 -2.12
CA THR A 18 9.47 -8.41 -1.74
C THR A 18 10.21 -8.65 -0.42
N GLU A 19 11.40 -8.12 -0.27
CA GLU A 19 12.19 -8.22 0.97
C GLU A 19 11.46 -7.57 2.15
N HIS A 20 10.88 -6.40 1.94
CA HIS A 20 10.10 -5.70 2.97
C HIS A 20 8.88 -6.53 3.40
N ARG A 21 8.13 -7.07 2.43
CA ARG A 21 6.99 -7.96 2.71
C ARG A 21 7.44 -9.18 3.52
N ASP A 22 8.50 -9.84 3.10
CA ASP A 22 9.00 -11.05 3.74
C ASP A 22 9.49 -10.79 5.16
N LEU A 23 10.16 -9.65 5.39
CA LEU A 23 10.54 -9.19 6.73
C LEU A 23 9.33 -8.95 7.63
N TYR A 24 8.32 -8.29 7.09
CA TYR A 24 7.09 -7.96 7.81
C TYR A 24 6.34 -9.24 8.21
N LEU A 25 6.12 -10.14 7.26
CA LEU A 25 5.45 -11.41 7.49
C LEU A 25 6.26 -12.34 8.40
N GLY A 26 7.55 -12.50 8.12
CA GLY A 26 8.42 -13.42 8.86
C GLY A 26 8.63 -13.03 10.32
N SER A 27 8.49 -11.76 10.65
CA SER A 27 8.60 -11.26 12.03
C SER A 27 7.25 -11.21 12.77
N GLY A 28 6.16 -11.63 12.13
CA GLY A 28 4.80 -11.48 12.68
C GLY A 28 4.39 -10.02 12.88
N GLY A 29 4.99 -9.11 12.13
CA GLY A 29 4.70 -7.68 12.18
C GLY A 29 5.53 -6.87 13.18
N VAL A 30 6.45 -7.52 13.89
CA VAL A 30 7.37 -6.81 14.81
C VAL A 30 8.35 -5.93 14.04
N LYS A 31 8.77 -6.38 12.86
CA LYS A 31 9.64 -5.63 11.95
C LYS A 31 8.89 -5.29 10.66
N GLY A 32 9.31 -4.23 9.99
CA GLY A 32 8.74 -3.80 8.72
C GLY A 32 7.61 -2.78 8.84
N HIS A 33 7.03 -2.59 10.03
CA HIS A 33 6.01 -1.57 10.27
C HIS A 33 6.56 -0.15 10.11
N VAL A 34 7.73 0.13 10.67
CA VAL A 34 8.41 1.42 10.53
C VAL A 34 9.68 1.22 9.71
N MET A 35 9.82 1.98 8.63
CA MET A 35 10.95 1.89 7.71
C MET A 35 11.54 3.26 7.46
N ASP A 36 12.86 3.31 7.29
CA ASP A 36 13.56 4.47 6.76
C ASP A 36 13.49 4.43 5.24
N ILE A 37 12.77 5.37 4.65
CA ILE A 37 12.62 5.51 3.20
C ILE A 37 13.13 6.85 2.68
N THR A 38 14.10 7.44 3.38
CA THR A 38 14.75 8.70 2.95
C THR A 38 15.40 8.57 1.57
N ALA A 39 15.88 7.39 1.22
CA ALA A 39 16.50 7.13 -0.09
C ALA A 39 15.52 7.30 -1.28
N VAL A 40 14.21 7.25 -1.04
CA VAL A 40 13.17 7.43 -2.07
C VAL A 40 12.32 8.68 -1.81
N GLY A 41 12.84 9.64 -1.05
CA GLY A 41 12.19 10.93 -0.81
C GLY A 41 11.19 10.92 0.35
N GLY A 42 11.21 9.91 1.19
CA GLY A 42 10.38 9.82 2.38
C GLY A 42 11.11 10.23 3.65
N HIS A 43 10.55 9.84 4.79
CA HIS A 43 11.07 10.11 6.12
C HIS A 43 11.78 8.88 6.71
N SER A 44 12.63 9.11 7.73
CA SER A 44 13.32 8.02 8.43
C SER A 44 12.38 7.15 9.27
N PHE A 45 11.18 7.65 9.60
CA PHE A 45 10.16 6.92 10.34
C PHE A 45 8.85 6.94 9.55
N THR A 46 8.74 6.04 8.56
CA THR A 46 7.53 5.94 7.75
C THR A 46 6.81 4.63 8.07
N THR A 47 5.53 4.74 8.40
CA THR A 47 4.71 3.59 8.77
C THR A 47 4.15 2.89 7.55
N HIS A 48 4.21 1.55 7.61
CA HIS A 48 3.72 0.66 6.56
C HIS A 48 2.74 -0.35 7.13
N CYS A 49 1.69 -0.64 6.38
CA CYS A 49 0.78 -1.74 6.64
C CYS A 49 0.98 -2.83 5.59
N LEU A 50 0.45 -4.01 5.86
CA LEU A 50 0.22 -5.03 4.85
C LEU A 50 -1.25 -5.01 4.46
N ILE A 51 -1.54 -5.15 3.18
CA ILE A 51 -2.89 -5.46 2.70
C ILE A 51 -2.89 -6.87 2.10
N LYS A 52 -3.98 -7.60 2.35
CA LYS A 52 -4.22 -8.92 1.77
C LYS A 52 -5.44 -8.83 0.88
N TYR A 53 -5.32 -9.25 -0.35
CA TYR A 53 -6.40 -9.16 -1.33
C TYR A 53 -6.40 -10.34 -2.28
N LYS A 54 -7.58 -10.61 -2.83
CA LYS A 54 -7.79 -11.65 -3.83
C LYS A 54 -7.79 -11.04 -5.22
N GLY A 55 -6.99 -11.61 -6.11
CA GLY A 55 -6.98 -11.22 -7.51
C GLY A 55 -8.32 -11.56 -8.18
N ARG A 56 -9.03 -10.56 -8.70
CA ARG A 56 -10.36 -10.71 -9.33
C ARG A 56 -10.34 -11.59 -10.57
N LYS A 57 -9.20 -11.69 -11.24
CA LYS A 57 -9.04 -12.52 -12.45
C LYS A 57 -8.46 -13.90 -12.13
N SER A 58 -7.45 -13.97 -11.26
CA SER A 58 -6.73 -15.21 -10.98
C SER A 58 -7.29 -16.01 -9.81
N GLY A 59 -8.02 -15.35 -8.89
CA GLY A 59 -8.45 -15.96 -7.63
C GLY A 59 -7.33 -16.16 -6.62
N LYS A 60 -6.09 -15.81 -6.96
CA LYS A 60 -4.94 -15.93 -6.07
C LYS A 60 -4.94 -14.86 -5.00
N ILE A 61 -4.38 -15.18 -3.84
CA ILE A 61 -4.23 -14.26 -2.71
C ILE A 61 -2.87 -13.60 -2.77
N PHE A 62 -2.86 -12.29 -2.61
CA PHE A 62 -1.66 -11.46 -2.59
C PHE A 62 -1.57 -10.69 -1.28
N ILE A 63 -0.35 -10.46 -0.83
CA ILE A 63 -0.04 -9.60 0.32
C ILE A 63 1.01 -8.60 -0.13
N THR A 64 0.77 -7.32 0.13
CA THR A 64 1.72 -6.27 -0.25
C THR A 64 1.86 -5.21 0.85
N PRO A 65 3.09 -4.72 1.11
CA PRO A 65 3.30 -3.60 2.01
C PRO A 65 2.96 -2.28 1.32
N LEU A 66 2.34 -1.38 2.08
CA LEU A 66 2.01 -0.03 1.62
C LEU A 66 2.27 0.97 2.75
N ILE A 67 2.72 2.16 2.38
CA ILE A 67 2.73 3.31 3.28
C ILE A 67 1.28 3.62 3.68
N TYR A 68 1.06 3.91 4.96
CA TYR A 68 -0.25 4.34 5.42
C TYR A 68 -0.15 5.55 6.35
N GLY A 69 -1.26 6.26 6.49
CA GLY A 69 -1.47 7.26 7.52
C GLY A 69 -2.75 6.94 8.31
N ASP A 70 -2.84 7.44 9.53
CA ASP A 70 -4.06 7.35 10.34
C ASP A 70 -4.73 8.72 10.37
N VAL A 71 -5.99 8.79 9.92
CA VAL A 71 -6.78 9.99 9.93
C VAL A 71 -8.10 9.70 10.65
N GLY A 72 -8.22 10.19 11.88
CA GLY A 72 -9.43 10.01 12.67
C GLY A 72 -9.77 8.54 12.98
N GLY A 73 -8.77 7.66 13.06
CA GLY A 73 -8.95 6.23 13.30
C GLY A 73 -9.19 5.41 12.04
N GLU A 74 -9.20 6.03 10.86
CA GLU A 74 -9.24 5.33 9.59
C GLU A 74 -7.83 5.22 9.00
N VAL A 75 -7.48 4.06 8.49
CA VAL A 75 -6.19 3.79 7.86
C VAL A 75 -6.25 4.19 6.40
N VAL A 76 -5.40 5.13 6.00
CA VAL A 76 -5.38 5.68 4.65
C VAL A 76 -4.22 5.10 3.85
N ILE A 77 -4.53 4.57 2.68
CA ILE A 77 -3.55 4.12 1.68
C ILE A 77 -3.77 4.85 0.37
N VAL A 78 -2.70 5.00 -0.41
CA VAL A 78 -2.68 5.82 -1.63
C VAL A 78 -2.40 4.93 -2.84
N ALA A 79 -3.31 4.92 -3.80
CA ALA A 79 -3.21 4.10 -5.00
C ALA A 79 -2.36 4.77 -6.09
N SER A 80 -1.12 5.15 -5.73
CA SER A 80 -0.24 5.95 -6.58
C SER A 80 0.45 5.15 -7.68
N LYS A 81 0.91 3.96 -7.37
CA LYS A 81 1.77 3.15 -8.27
C LYS A 81 2.92 3.97 -8.88
N GLY A 82 3.55 4.84 -8.05
CA GLY A 82 4.66 5.69 -8.51
C GLY A 82 4.27 6.71 -9.57
N GLY A 83 3.01 7.06 -9.71
CA GLY A 83 2.50 8.00 -10.72
C GLY A 83 2.23 7.36 -12.08
N ALA A 84 2.11 6.04 -12.16
CA ALA A 84 1.73 5.35 -13.40
C ALA A 84 0.34 5.78 -13.90
N ASP A 85 0.09 5.63 -15.20
CA ASP A 85 -1.15 6.06 -15.84
C ASP A 85 -2.36 5.21 -15.49
N HIS A 86 -2.15 4.07 -14.84
CA HIS A 86 -3.20 3.16 -14.43
C HIS A 86 -3.11 2.86 -12.94
N HIS A 87 -4.24 2.46 -12.37
CA HIS A 87 -4.32 2.12 -10.95
C HIS A 87 -3.53 0.85 -10.63
N PRO A 88 -3.00 0.75 -9.40
CA PRO A 88 -2.39 -0.50 -8.95
C PRO A 88 -3.42 -1.63 -8.87
N ALA A 89 -2.97 -2.86 -9.09
CA ALA A 89 -3.86 -4.02 -9.07
C ALA A 89 -4.58 -4.19 -7.73
N TRP A 90 -3.91 -3.91 -6.61
CA TRP A 90 -4.54 -4.03 -5.30
C TRP A 90 -5.78 -3.13 -5.16
N TYR A 91 -5.72 -1.92 -5.71
CA TYR A 91 -6.85 -0.98 -5.67
C TYR A 91 -8.07 -1.55 -6.41
N LEU A 92 -7.87 -2.06 -7.62
CA LEU A 92 -8.94 -2.65 -8.42
C LEU A 92 -9.53 -3.90 -7.76
N ASN A 93 -8.73 -4.63 -6.99
CA ASN A 93 -9.18 -5.84 -6.31
C ASN A 93 -9.91 -5.52 -5.00
N ILE A 94 -9.39 -4.60 -4.19
CA ILE A 94 -10.04 -4.19 -2.94
C ILE A 94 -11.37 -3.51 -3.21
N THR A 95 -11.42 -2.61 -4.18
CA THR A 95 -12.65 -1.86 -4.48
C THR A 95 -13.74 -2.70 -5.15
N GLY A 96 -13.40 -3.90 -5.61
CA GLY A 96 -14.37 -4.90 -6.06
C GLY A 96 -15.00 -5.73 -4.95
N GLU A 97 -14.51 -5.59 -3.72
CA GLU A 97 -14.99 -6.34 -2.54
C GLU A 97 -15.65 -5.41 -1.53
N LYS A 98 -16.52 -5.96 -0.68
CA LYS A 98 -17.19 -5.16 0.36
C LYS A 98 -16.27 -4.84 1.54
N LEU A 99 -15.35 -5.76 1.84
CA LEU A 99 -14.44 -5.66 2.97
C LEU A 99 -12.99 -5.78 2.48
N ALA A 100 -12.11 -5.08 3.17
CA ALA A 100 -10.66 -5.17 2.98
C ALA A 100 -10.02 -5.86 4.20
N GLU A 101 -8.82 -6.38 4.02
CA GLU A 101 -8.03 -6.92 5.13
C GLU A 101 -6.67 -6.24 5.16
N PHE A 102 -6.30 -5.75 6.34
CA PHE A 102 -4.99 -5.12 6.55
C PHE A 102 -4.35 -5.53 7.86
N GLN A 103 -3.04 -5.40 7.93
CA GLN A 103 -2.28 -5.63 9.15
C GLN A 103 -1.40 -4.42 9.45
N ILE A 104 -1.45 -3.95 10.67
CA ILE A 104 -0.56 -2.92 11.20
C ILE A 104 0.24 -3.55 12.34
N ALA A 105 1.56 -3.59 12.17
CA ALA A 105 2.45 -4.25 13.13
C ALA A 105 1.94 -5.67 13.45
N THR A 106 1.67 -5.96 14.71
CA THR A 106 1.26 -7.30 15.18
C THR A 106 -0.25 -7.52 15.21
N GLN A 107 -1.05 -6.63 14.59
CA GLN A 107 -2.50 -6.71 14.61
C GLN A 107 -3.08 -6.65 13.19
N ALA A 108 -3.96 -7.58 12.87
CA ALA A 108 -4.66 -7.62 11.58
C ALA A 108 -6.16 -7.46 11.78
N PHE A 109 -6.80 -6.86 10.78
CA PHE A 109 -8.22 -6.51 10.84
C PHE A 109 -8.90 -6.75 9.51
N ARG A 110 -10.18 -7.11 9.59
CA ARG A 110 -11.13 -6.94 8.50
C ARG A 110 -11.76 -5.56 8.64
N ALA A 111 -11.94 -4.86 7.52
CA ALA A 111 -12.31 -3.46 7.51
C ALA A 111 -13.34 -3.14 6.43
N THR A 112 -14.21 -2.17 6.71
CA THR A 112 -14.93 -1.45 5.65
C THR A 112 -13.98 -0.43 5.02
N TRP A 113 -14.27 -0.03 3.79
CA TRP A 113 -13.45 0.95 3.08
C TRP A 113 -14.34 1.98 2.39
N ARG A 114 -13.77 3.16 2.18
CA ARG A 114 -14.39 4.25 1.42
C ARG A 114 -13.33 5.12 0.76
N GLU A 115 -13.75 5.88 -0.22
CA GLU A 115 -12.91 6.89 -0.86
C GLU A 115 -13.43 8.28 -0.44
N PRO A 116 -12.58 9.15 0.15
CA PRO A 116 -12.97 10.50 0.53
C PRO A 116 -13.21 11.35 -0.71
N LYS A 117 -14.11 12.32 -0.63
CA LYS A 117 -14.48 13.22 -1.72
C LYS A 117 -14.48 14.68 -1.26
N GLY A 118 -14.36 15.60 -2.23
CA GLY A 118 -14.46 17.02 -1.98
C GLY A 118 -13.42 17.54 -1.00
N ALA A 119 -13.84 18.36 -0.07
CA ALA A 119 -12.98 18.99 0.93
C ALA A 119 -12.27 17.96 1.84
N GLU A 120 -12.92 16.87 2.17
CA GLU A 120 -12.29 15.78 2.94
C GLU A 120 -11.15 15.15 2.17
N ARG A 121 -11.36 14.85 0.88
CA ARG A 121 -10.29 14.30 0.04
C ARG A 121 -9.08 15.22 0.01
N GLU A 122 -9.29 16.53 -0.13
CA GLU A 122 -8.19 17.50 -0.17
C GLU A 122 -7.38 17.49 1.12
N LYS A 123 -8.06 17.47 2.27
CA LYS A 123 -7.40 17.38 3.59
C LYS A 123 -6.61 16.08 3.75
N VAL A 124 -7.20 14.96 3.39
CA VAL A 124 -6.56 13.65 3.50
C VAL A 124 -5.38 13.53 2.54
N TRP A 125 -5.51 14.06 1.30
CA TRP A 125 -4.41 14.10 0.35
C TRP A 125 -3.23 14.89 0.89
N ASN A 126 -3.46 16.08 1.42
CA ASN A 126 -2.41 16.92 1.99
C ASN A 126 -1.73 16.24 3.17
N PHE A 127 -2.49 15.57 4.02
CA PHE A 127 -1.94 14.77 5.11
C PHE A 127 -1.03 13.65 4.59
N MET A 128 -1.45 12.93 3.55
CA MET A 128 -0.66 11.85 2.98
C MET A 128 0.59 12.36 2.24
N VAL A 129 0.55 13.54 1.66
CA VAL A 129 1.75 14.19 1.10
C VAL A 129 2.75 14.52 2.21
N ASP A 130 2.31 14.90 3.39
CA ASP A 130 3.20 15.10 4.55
C ASP A 130 3.81 13.75 5.01
N VAL A 131 3.03 12.67 4.97
CA VAL A 131 3.52 11.31 5.29
C VAL A 131 4.57 10.86 4.28
N PHE A 132 4.32 11.08 3.00
CA PHE A 132 5.26 10.73 1.93
C PHE A 132 5.23 11.80 0.83
N PRO A 133 6.16 12.77 0.85
CA PRO A 133 6.16 13.92 -0.06
C PRO A 133 6.18 13.57 -1.55
N SER A 134 6.73 12.43 -1.92
CA SER A 134 6.77 11.98 -3.32
C SER A 134 5.40 11.78 -3.96
N TYR A 135 4.34 11.63 -3.16
CA TYR A 135 2.98 11.53 -3.71
C TYR A 135 2.59 12.77 -4.53
N ALA A 136 3.04 13.96 -4.15
CA ALA A 136 2.79 15.17 -4.91
C ALA A 136 3.41 15.11 -6.32
N ASN A 137 4.61 14.55 -6.44
CA ASN A 137 5.27 14.35 -7.73
C ASN A 137 4.58 13.27 -8.56
N TYR A 138 4.11 12.20 -7.91
CA TYR A 138 3.38 11.12 -8.57
C TYR A 138 2.07 11.63 -9.18
N GLN A 139 1.34 12.51 -8.48
CA GLN A 139 0.13 13.10 -9.03
C GLN A 139 0.41 14.00 -10.24
N LYS A 140 1.54 14.71 -10.24
CA LYS A 140 1.95 15.53 -11.40
C LYS A 140 2.37 14.70 -12.61
N ALA A 141 2.78 13.45 -12.40
CA ALA A 141 3.24 12.55 -13.45
C ALA A 141 2.11 11.88 -14.22
N THR A 142 0.87 11.98 -13.76
CA THR A 142 -0.30 11.36 -14.40
C THR A 142 -1.49 12.31 -14.45
N SER A 143 -2.33 12.17 -15.47
CA SER A 143 -3.60 12.90 -15.58
C SER A 143 -4.74 12.28 -14.78
N ARG A 144 -4.61 11.00 -14.39
CA ARG A 144 -5.62 10.37 -13.51
C ARG A 144 -5.57 10.95 -12.11
N GLN A 145 -6.71 11.07 -11.46
CA GLN A 145 -6.72 11.36 -10.02
C GLN A 145 -6.29 10.12 -9.25
N ILE A 146 -5.22 10.24 -8.47
CA ILE A 146 -4.72 9.13 -7.64
C ILE A 146 -5.72 8.87 -6.50
N PRO A 147 -6.30 7.65 -6.41
CA PRO A 147 -7.28 7.35 -5.38
C PRO A 147 -6.68 7.29 -3.98
N LEU A 148 -7.49 7.70 -3.01
CA LEU A 148 -7.28 7.47 -1.60
C LEU A 148 -8.29 6.44 -1.12
N VAL A 149 -7.84 5.46 -0.35
CA VAL A 149 -8.72 4.48 0.29
C VAL A 149 -8.58 4.61 1.80
N MET A 150 -9.70 4.82 2.47
CA MET A 150 -9.77 4.91 3.93
C MET A 150 -10.42 3.64 4.46
N MET A 151 -9.74 2.94 5.36
CA MET A 151 -10.20 1.66 5.91
C MET A 151 -10.51 1.82 7.39
N LYS A 152 -11.70 1.34 7.78
CA LYS A 152 -12.14 1.33 9.18
C LYS A 152 -12.24 -0.11 9.66
N ALA A 153 -11.44 -0.48 10.65
CA ALA A 153 -11.45 -1.81 11.23
C ALA A 153 -12.83 -2.14 11.83
N VAL A 154 -13.35 -3.33 11.52
CA VAL A 154 -14.63 -3.82 12.04
C VAL A 154 -14.48 -5.05 12.90
N GLU A 155 -13.45 -5.87 12.66
CA GLU A 155 -13.13 -7.03 13.51
C GLU A 155 -11.65 -7.38 13.43
N PRO A 156 -11.06 -7.87 14.53
CA PRO A 156 -9.71 -8.43 14.49
C PRO A 156 -9.72 -9.79 13.79
N ILE A 157 -8.64 -10.07 13.06
CA ILE A 157 -8.39 -11.36 12.43
C ILE A 157 -6.97 -11.82 12.75
N SER A 158 -6.65 -13.07 12.41
CA SER A 158 -5.30 -13.61 12.61
C SER A 158 -4.26 -12.82 11.80
N VAL A 159 -3.09 -12.62 12.38
CA VAL A 159 -1.94 -12.00 11.72
C VAL A 159 -1.62 -12.77 10.44
N PHE A 160 -1.31 -12.03 9.38
CA PHE A 160 -0.98 -12.62 8.08
C PHE A 160 0.28 -13.47 8.15
N GLN A 161 0.26 -14.58 7.43
CA GLN A 161 1.39 -15.48 7.26
C GLN A 161 1.80 -15.56 5.80
N ALA A 162 3.06 -15.88 5.54
CA ALA A 162 3.56 -16.05 4.17
C ALA A 162 2.76 -17.11 3.40
N SER A 163 2.31 -18.16 4.09
CA SER A 163 1.50 -19.25 3.51
C SER A 163 0.09 -18.82 3.09
N ASP A 164 -0.40 -17.67 3.55
CA ASP A 164 -1.70 -17.13 3.12
C ASP A 164 -1.66 -16.68 1.65
N ALA A 165 -0.50 -16.24 1.17
CA ALA A 165 -0.32 -15.77 -0.19
C ALA A 165 -0.15 -16.96 -1.16
N THR A 166 -0.97 -16.99 -2.22
CA THR A 166 -0.89 -17.97 -3.30
C THR A 166 -0.39 -17.36 -4.61
N GLY A 167 -0.28 -16.03 -4.65
CA GLY A 167 0.29 -15.26 -5.76
C GLY A 167 1.62 -14.63 -5.38
N THR A 168 2.47 -14.39 -6.38
CA THR A 168 3.81 -13.81 -6.20
C THR A 168 3.90 -12.34 -6.58
N ARG A 169 2.82 -11.76 -7.10
CA ARG A 169 2.80 -10.36 -7.52
C ARG A 169 2.82 -9.46 -6.29
N THR A 170 3.81 -8.57 -6.24
CA THR A 170 4.00 -7.63 -5.13
C THR A 170 3.60 -6.20 -5.51
N TYR A 171 3.27 -5.93 -6.81
CA TYR A 171 3.06 -4.56 -7.26
C TYR A 171 2.04 -4.46 -8.40
#